data_d9c0d8b37a1130f3fa2bac1acaca4930
#
_entry.id   d9c0d8b37a1130f3fa2bac1acaca4930
#
_cell.length_a   1.000
_cell.length_b   1.000
_cell.length_c   1.000
_cell.angle_alpha   90.00
_cell.angle_beta   90.00
_cell.angle_gamma   90.00
#
_symmetry.space_group_name_H-M   'P 1'
#
loop_
_entity.id
_entity.type
_entity.pdbx_description
1 polymer ?
#
loop_
_entity_poly.entity_id
_entity_poly.type
_entity_poly.pdbx_seq_one_letter_code
_entity_poly.pdbx_strand_id
1 'polypeptide(L)'
;MIYQILSDEDLDTIQKEIPSKQKFVSGKNTQQLSKIYNIKDNKEAILPEKIQKHIQDIFLNGNLIKSIYAPTKVVARIYNRYTENDFYDYHIDPFQSSTEKMLYNYGFTICINDEYEGGEFIIRTNFGEAGFKLTAGQGLIFPVIYPHKIAPITSGIRENIIGWFSSSVTYEQSYILQNLFEAIQIELQLIKEENEDIFKELLQKTALVQKYLITKWGF
;
A
#
# COMPACT_ATOMS: atom_id res chain seq x y z
N MET A 1 -4.11 -6.14 -2.40
CA MET A 1 -4.46 -5.81 -3.77
C MET A 1 -3.54 -4.73 -4.31
N ILE A 2 -3.27 -4.75 -5.61
CA ILE A 2 -2.32 -3.85 -6.27
C ILE A 2 -3.10 -2.70 -6.91
N TYR A 3 -2.63 -1.47 -6.73
CA TYR A 3 -3.19 -0.25 -7.30
C TYR A 3 -2.07 0.63 -7.85
N GLN A 4 -2.34 1.41 -8.90
CA GLN A 4 -1.47 2.54 -9.26
C GLN A 4 -1.75 3.65 -8.25
N ILE A 5 -0.77 3.96 -7.41
CA ILE A 5 -0.88 4.93 -6.30
C ILE A 5 -0.19 6.24 -6.64
N LEU A 6 1.01 6.17 -7.23
CA LEU A 6 1.80 7.32 -7.61
C LEU A 6 1.79 7.52 -9.12
N SER A 7 1.69 8.75 -9.55
CA SER A 7 1.92 9.16 -10.94
C SER A 7 3.42 9.24 -11.26
N ASP A 8 3.78 9.38 -12.52
CA ASP A 8 5.17 9.60 -12.94
C ASP A 8 5.75 10.88 -12.33
N GLU A 9 4.95 11.95 -12.19
CA GLU A 9 5.35 13.21 -11.55
C GLU A 9 5.65 13.03 -10.06
N ASP A 10 4.85 12.20 -9.36
CA ASP A 10 5.08 11.85 -7.96
C ASP A 10 6.38 11.07 -7.80
N LEU A 11 6.61 10.08 -8.67
CA LEU A 11 7.85 9.27 -8.68
C LEU A 11 9.07 10.15 -8.91
N ASP A 12 9.04 11.02 -9.90
CA ASP A 12 10.10 11.99 -10.19
C ASP A 12 10.43 12.87 -8.99
N THR A 13 9.39 13.36 -8.31
CA THR A 13 9.53 14.19 -7.11
C THR A 13 10.18 13.41 -5.97
N ILE A 14 9.69 12.19 -5.70
CA ILE A 14 10.18 11.33 -4.63
C ILE A 14 11.64 10.92 -4.88
N GLN A 15 11.96 10.49 -6.10
CA GLN A 15 13.30 10.06 -6.47
C GLN A 15 14.35 11.19 -6.40
N LYS A 16 13.94 12.43 -6.64
CA LYS A 16 14.81 13.62 -6.49
C LYS A 16 15.04 14.03 -5.03
N GLU A 17 14.00 13.87 -4.19
CA GLU A 17 14.04 14.35 -2.80
C GLU A 17 14.76 13.38 -1.85
N ILE A 18 14.58 12.06 -2.03
CA ILE A 18 15.02 11.06 -1.06
C ILE A 18 16.50 10.70 -1.14
N PRO A 19 17.09 10.34 -2.29
CA PRO A 19 18.46 9.81 -2.33
C PRO A 19 19.53 10.77 -1.86
N SER A 20 19.32 12.08 -2.02
CA SER A 20 20.33 13.12 -1.76
C SER A 20 20.26 13.72 -0.36
N LYS A 21 19.13 13.59 0.35
CA LYS A 21 18.88 14.36 1.59
C LYS A 21 18.62 13.49 2.83
N GLN A 22 18.43 12.17 2.67
CA GLN A 22 18.04 11.33 3.78
C GLN A 22 19.19 10.54 4.38
N LYS A 23 19.22 10.51 5.71
CA LYS A 23 20.14 9.65 6.46
C LYS A 23 19.56 8.24 6.55
N PHE A 24 20.14 7.32 5.80
CA PHE A 24 19.81 5.90 5.91
C PHE A 24 20.44 5.29 7.16
N VAL A 25 19.65 4.48 7.84
CA VAL A 25 20.08 3.63 8.95
C VAL A 25 19.85 2.16 8.62
N SER A 26 20.58 1.25 9.27
CA SER A 26 20.32 -0.18 9.09
C SER A 26 18.95 -0.56 9.66
N GLY A 27 18.13 -1.24 8.86
CA GLY A 27 16.83 -1.76 9.28
C GLY A 27 16.92 -2.80 10.40
N LYS A 28 18.08 -3.43 10.61
CA LYS A 28 18.33 -4.29 11.77
C LYS A 28 18.13 -3.56 13.11
N ASN A 29 18.33 -2.25 13.12
CA ASN A 29 18.18 -1.43 14.34
C ASN A 29 16.73 -1.06 14.66
N THR A 30 15.83 -1.17 13.69
CA THR A 30 14.41 -0.75 13.81
C THR A 30 13.50 -1.91 14.23
N GLN A 31 14.01 -3.15 14.17
CA GLN A 31 13.27 -4.36 14.49
C GLN A 31 14.03 -5.16 15.56
N GLN A 32 13.44 -5.33 16.77
CA GLN A 32 14.13 -5.95 17.90
C GLN A 32 14.58 -7.38 17.64
N LEU A 33 13.77 -8.19 16.97
CA LEU A 33 14.11 -9.58 16.64
C LEU A 33 15.26 -9.68 15.63
N SER A 34 15.42 -8.70 14.75
CA SER A 34 16.52 -8.66 13.79
C SER A 34 17.90 -8.55 14.47
N LYS A 35 17.95 -7.96 15.64
CA LYS A 35 19.21 -7.87 16.42
C LYS A 35 19.66 -9.23 16.92
N ILE A 36 18.74 -10.19 17.10
CA ILE A 36 19.00 -11.50 17.65
C ILE A 36 19.10 -12.55 16.55
N TYR A 37 18.16 -12.53 15.57
CA TYR A 37 17.95 -13.63 14.62
C TYR A 37 18.26 -13.29 13.16
N ASN A 38 18.76 -12.06 12.87
CA ASN A 38 19.05 -11.61 11.51
C ASN A 38 17.85 -11.79 10.54
N ILE A 39 16.65 -11.45 10.98
CA ILE A 39 15.43 -11.59 10.17
C ILE A 39 15.23 -10.44 9.16
N LYS A 40 16.10 -9.42 9.18
CA LYS A 40 15.99 -8.24 8.32
C LYS A 40 17.38 -7.70 7.99
N ASP A 41 17.62 -7.49 6.71
CA ASP A 41 18.77 -6.73 6.19
C ASP A 41 18.28 -5.77 5.12
N ASN A 42 18.36 -4.48 5.39
CA ASN A 42 18.02 -3.40 4.47
C ASN A 42 18.47 -2.06 5.07
N LYS A 43 18.29 -0.99 4.31
CA LYS A 43 18.48 0.39 4.79
C LYS A 43 17.14 1.11 4.83
N GLU A 44 16.94 1.93 5.85
CA GLU A 44 15.74 2.69 6.09
C GLU A 44 16.03 4.17 6.29
N ALA A 45 15.14 5.01 5.79
CA ALA A 45 15.13 6.44 6.05
C ALA A 45 13.72 6.91 6.40
N ILE A 46 13.62 7.98 7.18
CA ILE A 46 12.34 8.62 7.44
C ILE A 46 11.98 9.48 6.23
N LEU A 47 10.77 9.32 5.72
CA LEU A 47 10.25 10.15 4.63
C LEU A 47 10.22 11.63 5.01
N PRO A 48 10.57 12.56 4.11
CA PRO A 48 10.32 13.98 4.28
C PRO A 48 8.84 14.27 4.56
N GLU A 49 8.56 15.19 5.45
CA GLU A 49 7.18 15.51 5.87
C GLU A 49 6.27 15.88 4.70
N LYS A 50 6.80 16.59 3.70
CA LYS A 50 6.08 16.93 2.47
C LYS A 50 5.58 15.69 1.74
N ILE A 51 6.43 14.66 1.61
CA ILE A 51 6.07 13.41 0.94
C ILE A 51 5.11 12.60 1.79
N GLN A 52 5.31 12.56 3.13
CA GLN A 52 4.36 11.91 4.03
C GLN A 52 2.95 12.49 3.85
N LYS A 53 2.82 13.83 3.86
CA LYS A 53 1.54 14.52 3.68
C LYS A 53 0.92 14.25 2.31
N HIS A 54 1.72 14.23 1.27
CA HIS A 54 1.26 13.95 -0.09
C HIS A 54 0.67 12.53 -0.20
N ILE A 55 1.35 11.52 0.32
CA ILE A 55 0.85 10.15 0.34
C ILE A 55 -0.41 10.04 1.22
N GLN A 56 -0.43 10.70 2.38
CA GLN A 56 -1.63 10.76 3.23
C GLN A 56 -2.84 11.33 2.47
N ASP A 57 -2.63 12.39 1.69
CA ASP A 57 -3.67 13.01 0.88
C ASP A 57 -4.21 12.06 -0.19
N ILE A 58 -3.33 11.35 -0.90
CA ILE A 58 -3.72 10.32 -1.88
C ILE A 58 -4.63 9.26 -1.23
N PHE A 59 -4.29 8.79 -0.04
CA PHE A 59 -5.07 7.75 0.65
C PHE A 59 -6.39 8.29 1.21
N LEU A 60 -6.39 9.47 1.81
CA LEU A 60 -7.57 10.04 2.47
C LEU A 60 -8.57 10.67 1.49
N ASN A 61 -8.08 11.20 0.38
CA ASN A 61 -8.88 11.97 -0.57
C ASN A 61 -8.97 11.34 -1.97
N GLY A 62 -8.07 10.42 -2.30
CA GLY A 62 -8.10 9.68 -3.56
C GLY A 62 -9.35 8.79 -3.67
N ASN A 63 -10.12 8.95 -4.75
CA ASN A 63 -11.43 8.33 -4.92
C ASN A 63 -11.40 6.81 -4.76
N LEU A 64 -10.45 6.12 -5.37
CA LEU A 64 -10.40 4.65 -5.40
C LEU A 64 -10.12 4.05 -4.02
N ILE A 65 -9.03 4.46 -3.36
CA ILE A 65 -8.65 3.93 -2.04
C ILE A 65 -9.69 4.29 -1.00
N LYS A 66 -10.17 5.53 -1.03
CA LYS A 66 -11.20 6.01 -0.12
C LYS A 66 -12.50 5.22 -0.24
N SER A 67 -12.92 4.89 -1.45
CA SER A 67 -14.18 4.17 -1.68
C SER A 67 -14.13 2.70 -1.30
N ILE A 68 -12.97 2.08 -1.31
CA ILE A 68 -12.80 0.65 -0.98
C ILE A 68 -12.48 0.45 0.51
N TYR A 69 -11.55 1.26 1.02
CA TYR A 69 -10.97 1.05 2.35
C TYR A 69 -11.43 2.06 3.40
N ALA A 70 -12.09 3.14 3.01
CA ALA A 70 -12.54 4.20 3.91
C ALA A 70 -11.49 4.57 4.99
N PRO A 71 -10.25 4.93 4.59
CA PRO A 71 -9.19 5.24 5.55
C PRO A 71 -9.55 6.45 6.39
N THR A 72 -9.30 6.35 7.70
CA THR A 72 -9.59 7.42 8.67
C THR A 72 -8.33 8.14 9.14
N LYS A 73 -7.21 7.43 9.18
CA LYS A 73 -5.90 7.97 9.50
C LYS A 73 -4.82 7.17 8.77
N VAL A 74 -3.83 7.85 8.22
CA VAL A 74 -2.75 7.25 7.43
C VAL A 74 -1.40 7.66 7.97
N VAL A 75 -0.46 6.73 8.04
CA VAL A 75 0.95 6.96 8.37
C VAL A 75 1.81 6.40 7.25
N ALA A 76 2.39 7.27 6.43
CA ALA A 76 3.42 6.94 5.46
C ALA A 76 4.75 7.48 5.98
N ARG A 77 5.62 6.64 6.51
CA ARG A 77 6.74 7.16 7.29
C ARG A 77 8.11 6.66 6.84
N ILE A 78 8.19 5.46 6.30
CA ILE A 78 9.46 4.78 6.10
C ILE A 78 9.73 4.61 4.60
N TYR A 79 10.93 5.00 4.20
CA TYR A 79 11.50 4.67 2.90
C TYR A 79 12.52 3.56 3.08
N ASN A 80 12.33 2.45 2.38
CA ASN A 80 13.21 1.31 2.40
C ASN A 80 14.05 1.24 1.14
N ARG A 81 15.29 0.81 1.32
CA ARG A 81 16.21 0.44 0.24
C ARG A 81 16.78 -0.93 0.54
N TYR A 82 16.65 -1.84 -0.43
CA TYR A 82 17.22 -3.16 -0.43
C TYR A 82 18.22 -3.26 -1.58
N THR A 83 19.42 -3.73 -1.28
CA THR A 83 20.46 -4.04 -2.25
C THR A 83 20.60 -5.57 -2.39
N GLU A 84 21.48 -6.04 -3.25
CA GLU A 84 21.70 -7.48 -3.46
C GLU A 84 21.93 -8.21 -2.14
N ASN A 85 21.26 -9.35 -1.96
CA ASN A 85 21.17 -10.19 -0.77
C ASN A 85 20.40 -9.59 0.41
N ASP A 86 19.93 -8.34 0.34
CA ASP A 86 19.06 -7.78 1.36
C ASP A 86 17.67 -8.46 1.32
N PHE A 87 17.03 -8.57 2.48
CA PHE A 87 15.76 -9.25 2.66
C PHE A 87 15.03 -8.78 3.92
N TYR A 88 13.79 -9.19 4.07
CA TYR A 88 13.06 -9.12 5.33
C TYR A 88 12.23 -10.39 5.47
N ASP A 89 12.58 -11.24 6.42
CA ASP A 89 11.92 -12.53 6.62
C ASP A 89 10.52 -12.39 7.20
N TYR A 90 9.80 -13.49 7.33
CA TYR A 90 8.43 -13.50 7.80
C TYR A 90 8.25 -12.74 9.11
N HIS A 91 7.35 -11.79 9.09
CA HIS A 91 6.94 -11.00 10.24
C HIS A 91 5.47 -10.62 10.11
N ILE A 92 4.91 -10.15 11.20
CA ILE A 92 3.59 -9.51 11.26
C ILE A 92 3.85 -8.06 11.67
N ASP A 93 3.23 -7.14 10.97
CA ASP A 93 3.31 -5.73 11.30
C ASP A 93 2.67 -5.42 12.67
N PRO A 94 3.14 -4.37 13.36
CA PRO A 94 2.44 -3.93 14.56
C PRO A 94 1.01 -3.52 14.20
N PHE A 95 0.05 -3.92 15.03
CA PHE A 95 -1.36 -3.54 14.83
C PHE A 95 -1.74 -2.23 15.51
N GLN A 96 -0.77 -1.57 16.15
CA GLN A 96 -1.01 -0.32 16.87
C GLN A 96 0.25 0.53 16.89
N SER A 97 0.07 1.85 16.76
CA SER A 97 1.10 2.85 17.00
C SER A 97 0.92 3.48 18.37
N SER A 98 1.95 3.39 19.21
CA SER A 98 1.96 4.09 20.51
C SER A 98 2.09 5.60 20.35
N THR A 99 2.82 6.07 19.34
CA THR A 99 3.05 7.50 19.08
C THR A 99 1.85 8.16 18.40
N GLU A 100 1.26 7.48 17.42
CA GLU A 100 0.15 8.02 16.63
C GLU A 100 -1.22 7.75 17.26
N LYS A 101 -1.28 6.95 18.35
CA LYS A 101 -2.53 6.53 19.02
C LYS A 101 -3.58 6.04 18.03
N MET A 102 -3.19 5.13 17.14
CA MET A 102 -4.08 4.56 16.13
C MET A 102 -3.88 3.05 16.01
N LEU A 103 -4.94 2.35 15.64
CA LEU A 103 -4.88 0.95 15.22
C LEU A 103 -4.53 0.89 13.73
N TYR A 104 -3.70 -0.06 13.36
CA TYR A 104 -3.40 -0.38 11.96
C TYR A 104 -4.31 -1.52 11.51
N ASN A 105 -5.20 -1.23 10.56
CA ASN A 105 -6.02 -2.26 9.92
C ASN A 105 -5.31 -2.82 8.68
N TYR A 106 -4.66 -1.92 7.93
CA TYR A 106 -3.96 -2.23 6.69
C TYR A 106 -2.55 -1.69 6.71
N GLY A 107 -1.64 -2.48 6.14
CA GLY A 107 -0.33 -2.05 5.70
C GLY A 107 -0.35 -1.75 4.21
N PHE A 108 0.57 -0.93 3.75
CA PHE A 108 0.83 -0.74 2.33
C PHE A 108 2.33 -0.62 2.04
N THR A 109 2.71 -1.07 0.86
CA THR A 109 4.03 -0.85 0.28
C THR A 109 3.86 -0.26 -1.12
N ILE A 110 4.54 0.85 -1.41
CA ILE A 110 4.51 1.50 -2.72
C ILE A 110 5.89 1.36 -3.36
N CYS A 111 5.96 0.79 -4.55
CA CYS A 111 7.19 0.60 -5.29
C CYS A 111 7.65 1.93 -5.92
N ILE A 112 8.93 2.28 -5.76
CA ILE A 112 9.49 3.53 -6.29
C ILE A 112 10.28 3.28 -7.57
N ASN A 113 10.85 2.09 -7.71
CA ASN A 113 11.57 1.67 -8.91
C ASN A 113 11.36 0.18 -9.16
N ASP A 114 11.60 -0.28 -10.37
CA ASP A 114 11.39 -1.67 -10.80
C ASP A 114 12.61 -2.29 -11.50
N GLU A 115 13.74 -1.58 -11.54
CA GLU A 115 15.01 -2.06 -12.11
C GLU A 115 15.77 -2.95 -11.11
N TYR A 116 15.15 -4.06 -10.67
CA TYR A 116 15.74 -5.06 -9.76
C TYR A 116 15.14 -6.44 -10.00
N GLU A 117 15.85 -7.49 -9.56
CA GLU A 117 15.39 -8.87 -9.60
C GLU A 117 15.30 -9.47 -8.18
N GLY A 118 14.42 -10.46 -7.99
CA GLY A 118 14.02 -10.94 -6.66
C GLY A 118 13.15 -9.91 -5.94
N GLY A 119 13.16 -9.93 -4.62
CA GLY A 119 12.50 -8.92 -3.79
C GLY A 119 10.98 -8.92 -3.85
N GLU A 120 10.36 -10.04 -4.22
CA GLU A 120 8.91 -10.19 -4.19
C GLU A 120 8.37 -9.94 -2.78
N PHE A 121 7.24 -9.24 -2.68
CA PHE A 121 6.46 -9.17 -1.47
C PHE A 121 5.59 -10.42 -1.37
N ILE A 122 5.83 -11.27 -0.37
CA ILE A 122 5.15 -12.55 -0.21
C ILE A 122 4.25 -12.48 1.02
N ILE A 123 2.96 -12.76 0.83
CA ILE A 123 1.95 -12.86 1.90
C ILE A 123 1.65 -14.34 2.13
N ARG A 124 1.62 -14.74 3.40
CA ARG A 124 1.20 -16.08 3.82
C ARG A 124 -0.20 -16.03 4.42
N THR A 125 -1.07 -16.90 3.92
CA THR A 125 -2.43 -17.10 4.43
C THR A 125 -2.64 -18.57 4.78
N ASN A 126 -3.80 -18.91 5.35
CA ASN A 126 -4.18 -20.29 5.60
C ASN A 126 -4.36 -21.11 4.30
N PHE A 127 -4.46 -20.45 3.14
CA PHE A 127 -4.61 -21.09 1.83
C PHE A 127 -3.32 -21.20 1.04
N GLY A 128 -2.20 -20.74 1.60
CA GLY A 128 -0.88 -20.74 0.97
C GLY A 128 -0.22 -19.37 0.92
N GLU A 129 0.78 -19.26 0.06
CA GLU A 129 1.56 -18.05 -0.14
C GLU A 129 1.26 -17.42 -1.50
N ALA A 130 1.20 -16.09 -1.53
CA ALA A 130 1.08 -15.31 -2.76
C ALA A 130 2.24 -14.31 -2.83
N GLY A 131 2.98 -14.32 -3.95
CA GLY A 131 4.08 -13.41 -4.24
C GLY A 131 3.63 -12.29 -5.18
N PHE A 132 4.11 -11.07 -4.92
CA PHE A 132 3.80 -9.88 -5.68
C PHE A 132 5.08 -9.17 -6.09
N LYS A 133 5.26 -8.95 -7.39
CA LYS A 133 6.26 -8.05 -7.96
C LYS A 133 5.55 -6.78 -8.42
N LEU A 134 5.90 -5.65 -7.83
CA LEU A 134 5.30 -4.36 -8.15
C LEU A 134 6.17 -3.62 -9.16
N THR A 135 5.55 -2.84 -10.02
CA THR A 135 6.23 -1.85 -10.87
C THR A 135 6.21 -0.47 -10.21
N ALA A 136 7.03 0.45 -10.73
CA ALA A 136 7.13 1.81 -10.20
C ALA A 136 5.76 2.50 -10.15
N GLY A 137 5.46 3.14 -9.02
CA GLY A 137 4.18 3.79 -8.73
C GLY A 137 3.08 2.85 -8.23
N GLN A 138 3.21 1.54 -8.40
CA GLN A 138 2.25 0.59 -7.87
C GLN A 138 2.40 0.42 -6.35
N GLY A 139 1.28 0.25 -5.69
CA GLY A 139 1.23 -0.10 -4.28
C GLY A 139 0.38 -1.32 -4.01
N LEU A 140 0.84 -2.15 -3.08
CA LEU A 140 0.09 -3.28 -2.53
C LEU A 140 -0.49 -2.88 -1.18
N ILE A 141 -1.80 -3.02 -1.02
CA ILE A 141 -2.53 -2.85 0.25
C ILE A 141 -2.90 -4.23 0.78
N PHE A 142 -2.62 -4.49 2.05
CA PHE A 142 -2.85 -5.79 2.69
C PHE A 142 -3.25 -5.63 4.17
N PRO A 143 -4.08 -6.55 4.73
CA PRO A 143 -4.38 -6.56 6.16
C PRO A 143 -3.12 -6.87 6.98
N VAL A 144 -2.88 -6.08 8.05
CA VAL A 144 -1.67 -6.23 8.90
C VAL A 144 -1.57 -7.57 9.63
N ILE A 145 -2.69 -8.30 9.73
CA ILE A 145 -2.73 -9.60 10.41
C ILE A 145 -2.00 -10.74 9.66
N TYR A 146 -1.73 -10.56 8.36
CA TYR A 146 -1.07 -11.60 7.58
C TYR A 146 0.45 -11.54 7.71
N PRO A 147 1.09 -12.70 8.05
CA PRO A 147 2.52 -12.82 7.95
C PRO A 147 2.98 -12.53 6.52
N HIS A 148 4.03 -11.74 6.38
CA HIS A 148 4.57 -11.38 5.08
C HIS A 148 6.09 -11.21 5.14
N LYS A 149 6.74 -11.27 3.98
CA LYS A 149 8.19 -11.12 3.84
C LYS A 149 8.55 -10.39 2.55
N ILE A 150 9.79 -9.91 2.50
CA ILE A 150 10.46 -9.51 1.27
C ILE A 150 11.50 -10.59 0.94
N ALA A 151 11.35 -11.24 -0.20
CA ALA A 151 12.32 -12.19 -0.70
C ALA A 151 13.68 -11.51 -0.93
N PRO A 152 14.80 -12.24 -0.88
CA PRO A 152 16.11 -11.66 -1.17
C PRO A 152 16.16 -10.98 -2.54
N ILE A 153 16.83 -9.83 -2.60
CA ILE A 153 17.15 -9.17 -3.87
C ILE A 153 18.28 -9.96 -4.52
N THR A 154 18.12 -10.33 -5.77
CA THR A 154 19.14 -11.08 -6.53
C THR A 154 19.98 -10.19 -7.43
N SER A 155 19.46 -9.04 -7.86
CA SER A 155 20.24 -7.99 -8.54
C SER A 155 19.54 -6.64 -8.46
N GLY A 156 20.27 -5.56 -8.62
CA GLY A 156 19.75 -4.20 -8.61
C GLY A 156 19.45 -3.67 -7.21
N ILE A 157 18.62 -2.63 -7.16
CA ILE A 157 18.24 -1.95 -5.91
C ILE A 157 16.71 -1.84 -5.90
N ARG A 158 16.07 -2.37 -4.87
CA ARG A 158 14.63 -2.22 -4.64
C ARG A 158 14.38 -1.08 -3.67
N GLU A 159 13.56 -0.13 -4.08
CA GLU A 159 13.16 1.02 -3.25
C GLU A 159 11.65 1.07 -3.10
N ASN A 160 11.18 1.28 -1.87
CA ASN A 160 9.76 1.37 -1.59
C ASN A 160 9.43 2.22 -0.38
N ILE A 161 8.23 2.77 -0.38
CA ILE A 161 7.63 3.43 0.76
C ILE A 161 6.70 2.45 1.46
N ILE A 162 6.80 2.38 2.79
CA ILE A 162 5.85 1.61 3.60
C ILE A 162 5.08 2.52 4.56
N GLY A 163 3.88 2.08 4.87
CA GLY A 163 3.03 2.76 5.82
C GLY A 163 1.83 1.92 6.21
N TRP A 164 0.98 2.52 7.02
CA TRP A 164 -0.20 1.87 7.59
C TRP A 164 -1.37 2.85 7.65
N PHE A 165 -2.56 2.31 7.69
CA PHE A 165 -3.74 3.13 7.93
C PHE A 165 -4.80 2.42 8.76
N SER A 166 -5.58 3.24 9.48
CA SER A 166 -6.84 2.84 10.09
C SER A 166 -7.96 2.94 9.06
N SER A 167 -8.92 2.05 9.15
CA SER A 167 -10.08 2.02 8.29
C SER A 167 -11.36 2.01 9.12
N SER A 168 -12.42 2.64 8.62
CA SER A 168 -13.76 2.54 9.20
C SER A 168 -14.55 1.32 8.71
N VAL A 169 -13.97 0.52 7.82
CA VAL A 169 -14.56 -0.74 7.33
C VAL A 169 -13.67 -1.93 7.67
N THR A 170 -14.27 -3.10 7.90
CA THR A 170 -13.50 -4.33 8.13
C THR A 170 -12.89 -4.85 6.82
N TYR A 171 -11.97 -5.82 6.93
CA TYR A 171 -11.38 -6.47 5.76
C TYR A 171 -12.45 -7.14 4.88
N GLU A 172 -13.39 -7.85 5.49
CA GLU A 172 -14.49 -8.53 4.80
C GLU A 172 -15.38 -7.51 4.06
N GLN A 173 -15.68 -6.37 4.70
CA GLN A 173 -16.45 -5.30 4.07
C GLN A 173 -15.70 -4.66 2.90
N SER A 174 -14.40 -4.41 3.04
CA SER A 174 -13.56 -3.92 1.96
C SER A 174 -13.49 -4.90 0.79
N TYR A 175 -13.38 -6.20 1.08
CA TYR A 175 -13.36 -7.25 0.06
C TYR A 175 -14.68 -7.32 -0.73
N ILE A 176 -15.81 -7.25 -0.02
CA ILE A 176 -17.14 -7.23 -0.65
C ILE A 176 -17.30 -5.98 -1.53
N LEU A 177 -16.96 -4.80 -1.00
CA LEU A 177 -17.03 -3.54 -1.74
C LEU A 177 -16.20 -3.58 -3.02
N GLN A 178 -15.01 -4.14 -2.95
CA GLN A 178 -14.12 -4.24 -4.07
C GLN A 178 -14.64 -5.19 -5.16
N ASN A 179 -15.06 -6.42 -4.82
CA ASN A 179 -15.61 -7.35 -5.79
C ASN A 179 -16.86 -6.76 -6.46
N LEU A 180 -17.70 -6.11 -5.68
CA LEU A 180 -18.89 -5.42 -6.22
C LEU A 180 -18.49 -4.29 -7.17
N PHE A 181 -17.48 -3.50 -6.79
CA PHE A 181 -17.00 -2.39 -7.61
C PHE A 181 -16.37 -2.87 -8.92
N GLU A 182 -15.54 -3.91 -8.88
CA GLU A 182 -14.95 -4.52 -10.08
C GLU A 182 -16.02 -5.05 -11.03
N ALA A 183 -17.02 -5.78 -10.50
CA ALA A 183 -18.13 -6.27 -11.30
C ALA A 183 -18.91 -5.14 -11.99
N ILE A 184 -19.22 -4.08 -11.24
CA ILE A 184 -19.91 -2.91 -11.79
C ILE A 184 -19.04 -2.17 -12.84
N GLN A 185 -17.74 -2.08 -12.65
CA GLN A 185 -16.84 -1.44 -13.62
C GLN A 185 -16.81 -2.18 -14.96
N ILE A 186 -16.83 -3.52 -14.93
CA ILE A 186 -16.91 -4.35 -16.14
C ILE A 186 -18.20 -4.05 -16.90
N GLU A 187 -19.34 -4.08 -16.22
CA GLU A 187 -20.66 -3.80 -16.84
C GLU A 187 -20.74 -2.37 -17.39
N LEU A 188 -20.24 -1.40 -16.61
CA LEU A 188 -20.21 0.01 -17.05
C LEU A 188 -19.33 0.22 -18.29
N GLN A 189 -18.24 -0.54 -18.43
CA GLN A 189 -17.39 -0.41 -19.62
C GLN A 189 -18.11 -0.85 -20.89
N LEU A 190 -18.92 -1.89 -20.83
CA LEU A 190 -19.75 -2.33 -21.96
C LEU A 190 -20.79 -1.27 -22.34
N ILE A 191 -21.44 -0.68 -21.35
CA ILE A 191 -22.46 0.37 -21.58
C ILE A 191 -21.83 1.67 -22.15
N LYS A 192 -20.60 1.99 -21.77
CA LYS A 192 -19.89 3.19 -22.28
C LYS A 192 -19.74 3.15 -23.80
N GLU A 193 -19.48 1.98 -24.38
CA GLU A 193 -19.34 1.82 -25.83
C GLU A 193 -20.67 2.01 -26.57
N GLU A 194 -21.80 1.75 -25.89
CA GLU A 194 -23.13 1.85 -26.47
C GLU A 194 -23.78 3.24 -26.24
N ASN A 195 -23.62 3.81 -25.04
CA ASN A 195 -24.25 5.07 -24.66
C ASN A 195 -23.53 5.79 -23.52
N GLU A 196 -22.80 6.86 -23.86
CA GLU A 196 -22.00 7.64 -22.90
C GLU A 196 -22.85 8.36 -21.81
N ASP A 197 -24.07 8.78 -22.13
CA ASP A 197 -24.92 9.48 -21.16
C ASP A 197 -25.47 8.50 -20.10
N ILE A 198 -25.91 7.32 -20.53
CA ILE A 198 -26.32 6.26 -19.61
C ILE A 198 -25.13 5.82 -18.75
N PHE A 199 -23.94 5.72 -19.34
CA PHE A 199 -22.72 5.40 -18.57
C PHE A 199 -22.47 6.41 -17.45
N LYS A 200 -22.54 7.71 -17.75
CA LYS A 200 -22.34 8.79 -16.75
C LYS A 200 -23.37 8.72 -15.62
N GLU A 201 -24.63 8.51 -15.96
CA GLU A 201 -25.72 8.39 -14.97
C GLU A 201 -25.51 7.18 -14.04
N LEU A 202 -25.18 6.03 -14.60
CA LEU A 202 -24.94 4.80 -13.83
C LEU A 202 -23.69 4.92 -12.97
N LEU A 203 -22.64 5.54 -13.46
CA LEU A 203 -21.42 5.81 -12.70
C LEU A 203 -21.72 6.66 -11.45
N GLN A 204 -22.54 7.69 -11.58
CA GLN A 204 -22.96 8.53 -10.44
C GLN A 204 -23.80 7.73 -9.43
N LYS A 205 -24.76 6.92 -9.89
CA LYS A 205 -25.59 6.06 -9.04
C LYS A 205 -24.73 5.02 -8.29
N THR A 206 -23.78 4.42 -8.97
CA THR A 206 -22.83 3.46 -8.36
C THR A 206 -22.01 4.11 -7.25
N ALA A 207 -21.47 5.30 -7.50
CA ALA A 207 -20.72 6.06 -6.51
C ALA A 207 -21.60 6.43 -5.29
N LEU A 208 -22.88 6.72 -5.48
CA LEU A 208 -23.82 7.00 -4.40
C LEU A 208 -24.10 5.77 -3.55
N VAL A 209 -24.35 4.61 -4.17
CA VAL A 209 -24.55 3.34 -3.47
C VAL A 209 -23.32 2.94 -2.68
N GLN A 210 -22.15 3.06 -3.26
CA GLN A 210 -20.88 2.80 -2.61
C GLN A 210 -20.68 3.69 -1.38
N LYS A 211 -20.92 4.99 -1.52
CA LYS A 211 -20.87 5.94 -0.40
C LYS A 211 -21.86 5.58 0.71
N TYR A 212 -23.08 5.17 0.34
CA TYR A 212 -24.09 4.74 1.31
C TYR A 212 -23.65 3.49 2.09
N LEU A 213 -23.12 2.47 1.40
CA LEU A 213 -22.65 1.24 2.04
C LEU A 213 -21.49 1.54 3.01
N ILE A 214 -20.52 2.35 2.60
CA ILE A 214 -19.42 2.77 3.47
C ILE A 214 -19.96 3.52 4.69
N THR A 215 -20.89 4.47 4.50
CA THR A 215 -21.48 5.24 5.60
C THR A 215 -22.27 4.35 6.55
N LYS A 216 -22.94 3.32 6.03
CA LYS A 216 -23.75 2.41 6.86
C LYS A 216 -22.91 1.40 7.63
N TRP A 217 -21.78 0.99 7.09
CA TRP A 217 -20.85 0.04 7.72
C TRP A 217 -19.72 0.76 8.46
N GLY A 218 -19.39 1.99 8.06
CA GLY A 218 -18.43 2.85 8.75
C GLY A 218 -19.09 3.46 9.98
N PHE A 219 -18.41 3.41 11.08
CA PHE A 219 -18.80 4.01 12.36
C PHE A 219 -18.31 5.44 12.45
#